data_ecb7a608b93d12b9c735907bd22cba31
#
_entry.id   ecb7a608b93d12b9c735907bd22cba31
#
_cell.length_a   1.000
_cell.length_b   1.000
_cell.length_c   1.000
_cell.angle_alpha   90.00
_cell.angle_beta   90.00
_cell.angle_gamma   90.00
#
_symmetry.space_group_name_H-M   'P 1'
#
loop_
_entity.id
_entity.type
_entity.pdbx_description
1 polymer ?
#
loop_
_entity_poly.entity_id
_entity_poly.type
_entity_poly.pdbx_seq_one_letter_code
_entity_poly.pdbx_strand_id
1 'polypeptide(L)'
;MRYLLTHLDDAWELALIHMRLSLIPVLLGLVIAVPLGALVQRTRMLRRLTTVTASIIFTIPSLALFVVLPLVIPTRILDEANVIVALTLYTTALLVRAVPEALDAVPAQVRDAATAVGYRPLTRMLKIELPLSIPVLVAGLRVVAVTNISMVSVGSVIGIGGLGTWFTEGYQSDKSSQIIAGIIAIFVLAIVVDTVILVAGKIATPWMSARAKTNKPWMSARAKTDKPGMSARAKTNKSGMSARAKTSGLRAAR
;
A
#
# COMPACT_ATOMS: atom_id res chain seq x y z
N MET A 1 -16.98 -8.75 -24.11
CA MET A 1 -16.27 -10.04 -24.03
C MET A 1 -15.83 -10.56 -25.41
N ARG A 2 -16.66 -10.60 -26.44
CA ARG A 2 -16.23 -11.07 -27.78
C ARG A 2 -15.03 -10.29 -28.31
N TYR A 3 -15.00 -8.96 -28.21
CA TYR A 3 -13.91 -8.13 -28.71
C TYR A 3 -12.54 -8.53 -28.14
N LEU A 4 -12.45 -8.72 -26.82
CA LEU A 4 -11.22 -9.12 -26.15
C LEU A 4 -10.73 -10.51 -26.65
N LEU A 5 -11.66 -11.45 -26.84
CA LEU A 5 -11.31 -12.82 -27.27
C LEU A 5 -10.86 -12.88 -28.74
N THR A 6 -11.28 -11.94 -29.57
CA THR A 6 -10.90 -11.88 -30.99
C THR A 6 -9.62 -11.08 -31.24
N HIS A 7 -9.13 -10.28 -30.24
CA HIS A 7 -7.93 -9.44 -30.33
C HIS A 7 -6.95 -9.72 -29.19
N LEU A 8 -6.72 -11.00 -28.88
CA LEU A 8 -5.83 -11.41 -27.78
C LEU A 8 -4.37 -11.04 -28.04
N ASP A 9 -3.92 -11.10 -29.28
CA ASP A 9 -2.55 -10.73 -29.66
C ASP A 9 -2.31 -9.23 -29.43
N ASP A 10 -3.23 -8.38 -29.89
CA ASP A 10 -3.20 -6.93 -29.65
C ASP A 10 -3.27 -6.62 -28.16
N ALA A 11 -4.15 -7.33 -27.42
CA ALA A 11 -4.29 -7.17 -25.97
C ALA A 11 -2.97 -7.47 -25.25
N TRP A 12 -2.25 -8.51 -25.67
CA TRP A 12 -0.98 -8.92 -25.09
C TRP A 12 0.12 -7.87 -25.34
N GLU A 13 0.24 -7.38 -26.56
CA GLU A 13 1.21 -6.34 -26.92
C GLU A 13 0.94 -5.05 -26.12
N LEU A 14 -0.31 -4.58 -26.11
CA LEU A 14 -0.74 -3.42 -25.34
C LEU A 14 -0.55 -3.60 -23.83
N ALA A 15 -0.76 -4.82 -23.31
CA ALA A 15 -0.52 -5.12 -21.91
C ALA A 15 0.98 -5.05 -21.54
N LEU A 16 1.87 -5.51 -22.41
CA LEU A 16 3.31 -5.38 -22.20
C LEU A 16 3.76 -3.92 -22.17
N ILE A 17 3.27 -3.09 -23.10
CA ILE A 17 3.53 -1.65 -23.12
C ILE A 17 3.00 -1.02 -21.83
N HIS A 18 1.77 -1.32 -21.45
CA HIS A 18 1.13 -0.81 -20.24
C HIS A 18 1.89 -1.18 -18.98
N MET A 19 2.33 -2.44 -18.88
CA MET A 19 3.13 -2.96 -17.77
C MET A 19 4.49 -2.25 -17.70
N ARG A 20 5.18 -2.05 -18.84
CA ARG A 20 6.44 -1.32 -18.91
C ARG A 20 6.28 0.13 -18.41
N LEU A 21 5.27 0.84 -18.91
CA LEU A 21 5.00 2.23 -18.55
C LEU A 21 4.58 2.40 -17.08
N SER A 22 3.98 1.38 -16.47
CA SER A 22 3.54 1.44 -15.07
C SER A 22 4.59 0.95 -14.08
N LEU A 23 5.32 -0.13 -14.37
CA LEU A 23 6.23 -0.77 -13.42
C LEU A 23 7.63 -0.15 -13.41
N ILE A 24 8.14 0.36 -14.53
CA ILE A 24 9.43 1.08 -14.53
C ILE A 24 9.39 2.25 -13.55
N PRO A 25 8.37 3.14 -13.56
CA PRO A 25 8.25 4.21 -12.57
C PRO A 25 8.15 3.70 -11.12
N VAL A 26 7.49 2.56 -10.90
CA VAL A 26 7.39 1.96 -9.55
C VAL A 26 8.77 1.56 -9.04
N LEU A 27 9.58 0.91 -9.87
CA LEU A 27 10.94 0.51 -9.49
C LEU A 27 11.86 1.72 -9.29
N LEU A 28 11.85 2.69 -10.21
CA LEU A 28 12.66 3.90 -10.10
C LEU A 28 12.27 4.72 -8.87
N GLY A 29 10.96 4.93 -8.67
CA GLY A 29 10.45 5.64 -7.52
C GLY A 29 10.75 4.95 -6.21
N LEU A 30 10.72 3.61 -6.14
CA LEU A 30 11.10 2.84 -4.96
C LEU A 30 12.60 3.03 -4.63
N VAL A 31 13.47 2.94 -5.65
CA VAL A 31 14.93 3.13 -5.49
C VAL A 31 15.24 4.53 -4.96
N ILE A 32 14.51 5.56 -5.40
CA ILE A 32 14.67 6.94 -4.95
C ILE A 32 14.03 7.15 -3.57
N ALA A 33 12.82 6.63 -3.35
CA ALA A 33 12.04 6.90 -2.14
C ALA A 33 12.59 6.21 -0.89
N VAL A 34 13.21 5.03 -1.01
CA VAL A 34 13.75 4.31 0.16
C VAL A 34 14.86 5.11 0.85
N PRO A 35 15.94 5.56 0.16
CA PRO A 35 16.97 6.37 0.82
C PRO A 35 16.45 7.74 1.27
N LEU A 36 15.59 8.40 0.49
CA LEU A 36 14.99 9.67 0.87
C LEU A 36 14.09 9.52 2.11
N GLY A 37 13.22 8.51 2.14
CA GLY A 37 12.33 8.24 3.26
C GLY A 37 13.10 7.89 4.55
N ALA A 38 14.19 7.12 4.43
CA ALA A 38 15.08 6.82 5.55
C ALA A 38 15.79 8.07 6.09
N LEU A 39 16.13 9.03 5.22
CA LEU A 39 16.68 10.32 5.63
C LEU A 39 15.62 11.19 6.31
N VAL A 40 14.43 11.23 5.75
CA VAL A 40 13.26 11.99 6.24
C VAL A 40 12.84 11.54 7.64
N GLN A 41 12.95 10.24 7.95
CA GLN A 41 12.63 9.71 9.28
C GLN A 41 13.46 10.36 10.41
N ARG A 42 14.66 10.84 10.13
CA ARG A 42 15.60 11.34 11.14
C ARG A 42 15.15 12.61 11.84
N THR A 43 14.37 13.49 11.17
CA THR A 43 13.95 14.78 11.74
C THR A 43 12.48 15.07 11.44
N ARG A 44 11.76 15.60 12.46
CA ARG A 44 10.36 16.00 12.29
C ARG A 44 10.18 17.08 11.22
N MET A 45 11.16 17.96 11.06
CA MET A 45 11.11 19.04 10.07
C MET A 45 11.17 18.47 8.64
N LEU A 46 12.11 17.57 8.34
CA LEU A 46 12.20 16.92 7.03
C LEU A 46 10.92 16.15 6.72
N ARG A 47 10.39 15.41 7.70
CA ARG A 47 9.13 14.66 7.54
C ARG A 47 7.98 15.60 7.15
N ARG A 48 7.85 16.74 7.82
CA ARG A 48 6.81 17.74 7.52
C ARG A 48 6.98 18.34 6.13
N LEU A 49 8.19 18.79 5.79
CA LEU A 49 8.51 19.32 4.46
C LEU A 49 8.19 18.31 3.35
N THR A 50 8.66 17.08 3.49
CA THR A 50 8.44 16.03 2.50
C THR A 50 6.96 15.70 2.34
N THR A 51 6.20 15.65 3.43
CA THR A 51 4.75 15.42 3.37
C THR A 51 4.05 16.54 2.62
N VAL A 52 4.40 17.81 2.88
CA VAL A 52 3.82 18.96 2.17
C VAL A 52 4.22 18.94 0.69
N THR A 53 5.50 18.74 0.37
CA THR A 53 5.98 18.69 -1.02
C THR A 53 5.32 17.54 -1.80
N ALA A 54 5.23 16.35 -1.20
CA ALA A 54 4.55 15.21 -1.81
C ALA A 54 3.07 15.51 -2.07
N SER A 55 2.39 16.19 -1.15
CA SER A 55 1.00 16.60 -1.35
C SER A 55 0.85 17.60 -2.50
N ILE A 56 1.76 18.58 -2.62
CA ILE A 56 1.77 19.55 -3.72
C ILE A 56 1.96 18.83 -5.07
N ILE A 57 2.94 17.91 -5.17
CA ILE A 57 3.18 17.13 -6.37
C ILE A 57 1.91 16.37 -6.79
N PHE A 58 1.21 15.77 -5.81
CA PHE A 58 -0.01 15.00 -6.07
C PHE A 58 -1.22 15.86 -6.47
N THR A 59 -1.17 17.17 -6.20
CA THR A 59 -2.22 18.12 -6.61
C THR A 59 -2.13 18.44 -8.11
N ILE A 60 -0.97 18.26 -8.72
CA ILE A 60 -0.79 18.49 -10.16
C ILE A 60 -1.55 17.41 -10.94
N PRO A 61 -2.46 17.75 -11.87
CA PRO A 61 -3.12 16.75 -12.72
C PRO A 61 -2.09 15.97 -13.56
N SER A 62 -2.17 14.63 -13.56
CA SER A 62 -1.22 13.77 -14.27
C SER A 62 -1.11 14.09 -15.75
N LEU A 63 -2.23 14.32 -16.43
CA LEU A 63 -2.24 14.70 -17.84
C LEU A 63 -1.48 16.01 -18.08
N ALA A 64 -1.68 17.01 -17.22
CA ALA A 64 -0.96 18.28 -17.32
C ALA A 64 0.56 18.07 -17.16
N LEU A 65 0.96 17.22 -16.21
CA LEU A 65 2.36 16.91 -15.99
C LEU A 65 2.99 16.20 -17.21
N PHE A 66 2.29 15.24 -17.83
CA PHE A 66 2.78 14.56 -19.04
C PHE A 66 3.04 15.53 -20.19
N VAL A 67 2.19 16.54 -20.36
CA VAL A 67 2.27 17.53 -21.44
C VAL A 67 3.31 18.62 -21.15
N VAL A 68 3.49 19.01 -19.88
CA VAL A 68 4.42 20.08 -19.49
C VAL A 68 5.87 19.59 -19.39
N LEU A 69 6.09 18.31 -19.12
CA LEU A 69 7.43 17.74 -18.93
C LEU A 69 8.40 18.01 -20.10
N PRO A 70 8.00 17.93 -21.39
CA PRO A 70 8.87 18.28 -22.53
C PRO A 70 9.38 19.71 -22.53
N LEU A 71 8.73 20.63 -21.81
CA LEU A 71 9.21 22.01 -21.66
C LEU A 71 10.40 22.12 -20.71
N VAL A 72 10.56 21.11 -19.82
CA VAL A 72 11.60 21.08 -18.78
C VAL A 72 12.71 20.10 -19.12
N ILE A 73 12.37 18.99 -19.78
CA ILE A 73 13.29 17.92 -20.17
C ILE A 73 13.38 17.93 -21.72
N PRO A 74 14.57 17.74 -22.33
CA PRO A 74 14.73 17.74 -23.78
C PRO A 74 14.19 16.44 -24.41
N THR A 75 12.89 16.21 -24.28
CA THR A 75 12.15 15.08 -24.84
C THR A 75 11.12 15.56 -25.87
N ARG A 76 10.63 14.65 -26.72
CA ARG A 76 9.51 14.96 -27.64
C ARG A 76 8.19 14.91 -26.87
N ILE A 77 7.18 15.66 -27.34
CA ILE A 77 5.86 15.74 -26.66
C ILE A 77 5.21 14.37 -26.50
N LEU A 78 5.35 13.48 -27.48
CA LEU A 78 4.78 12.12 -27.47
C LEU A 78 5.82 11.05 -27.08
N ASP A 79 6.82 11.40 -26.29
CA ASP A 79 7.82 10.44 -25.82
C ASP A 79 7.30 9.72 -24.57
N GLU A 80 7.39 8.39 -24.56
CA GLU A 80 7.08 7.56 -23.38
C GLU A 80 7.87 7.96 -22.13
N ALA A 81 9.07 8.53 -22.32
CA ALA A 81 9.91 9.02 -21.24
C ALA A 81 9.18 10.06 -20.36
N ASN A 82 8.31 10.89 -20.95
CA ASN A 82 7.53 11.88 -20.18
C ASN A 82 6.58 11.21 -19.19
N VAL A 83 5.89 10.15 -19.62
CA VAL A 83 5.00 9.37 -18.75
C VAL A 83 5.83 8.66 -17.66
N ILE A 84 6.95 8.03 -18.04
CA ILE A 84 7.84 7.33 -17.08
C ILE A 84 8.37 8.30 -16.01
N VAL A 85 8.87 9.47 -16.41
CA VAL A 85 9.41 10.47 -15.48
C VAL A 85 8.31 11.04 -14.58
N ALA A 86 7.16 11.39 -15.13
CA ALA A 86 6.03 11.89 -14.36
C ALA A 86 5.53 10.87 -13.33
N LEU A 87 5.33 9.62 -13.75
CA LEU A 87 4.91 8.55 -12.86
C LEU A 87 5.98 8.20 -11.82
N THR A 88 7.27 8.32 -12.16
CA THR A 88 8.36 8.18 -11.19
C THR A 88 8.30 9.26 -10.13
N LEU A 89 7.98 10.50 -10.50
CA LEU A 89 7.79 11.61 -9.55
C LEU A 89 6.62 11.33 -8.61
N TYR A 90 5.47 10.91 -9.14
CA TYR A 90 4.30 10.54 -8.32
C TYR A 90 4.59 9.35 -7.41
N THR A 91 5.21 8.31 -7.95
CA THR A 91 5.62 7.12 -7.17
C THR A 91 6.54 7.52 -6.02
N THR A 92 7.55 8.35 -6.31
CA THR A 92 8.49 8.85 -5.29
C THR A 92 7.76 9.64 -4.22
N ALA A 93 6.84 10.54 -4.61
CA ALA A 93 6.06 11.35 -3.68
C ALA A 93 5.17 10.49 -2.76
N LEU A 94 4.59 9.41 -3.25
CA LEU A 94 3.82 8.47 -2.42
C LEU A 94 4.71 7.65 -1.50
N LEU A 95 5.77 7.03 -2.04
CA LEU A 95 6.61 6.11 -1.30
C LEU A 95 7.49 6.83 -0.27
N VAL A 96 7.93 8.06 -0.51
CA VAL A 96 8.74 8.83 0.45
C VAL A 96 7.97 9.13 1.75
N ARG A 97 6.63 9.07 1.71
CA ARG A 97 5.76 9.12 2.91
C ARG A 97 5.59 7.75 3.53
N ALA A 98 5.40 6.72 2.71
CA ALA A 98 5.18 5.35 3.18
C ALA A 98 6.42 4.72 3.82
N VAL A 99 7.63 5.07 3.37
CA VAL A 99 8.89 4.52 3.92
C VAL A 99 9.09 4.86 5.41
N PRO A 100 8.99 6.12 5.87
CA PRO A 100 9.07 6.42 7.31
C PRO A 100 7.98 5.71 8.12
N GLU A 101 6.77 5.62 7.62
CA GLU A 101 5.66 4.91 8.28
C GLU A 101 5.97 3.41 8.44
N ALA A 102 6.55 2.81 7.41
CA ALA A 102 6.96 1.40 7.46
C ALA A 102 8.12 1.17 8.44
N LEU A 103 9.09 2.07 8.50
CA LEU A 103 10.20 1.99 9.46
C LEU A 103 9.71 2.23 10.90
N ASP A 104 8.75 3.12 11.11
CA ASP A 104 8.14 3.37 12.43
C ASP A 104 7.28 2.18 12.93
N ALA A 105 6.80 1.33 12.02
CA ALA A 105 6.08 0.10 12.38
C ALA A 105 6.96 -0.95 13.06
N VAL A 106 8.30 -0.82 13.00
CA VAL A 106 9.24 -1.69 13.72
C VAL A 106 9.19 -1.36 15.21
N PRO A 107 8.93 -2.35 16.10
CA PRO A 107 8.81 -2.12 17.53
C PRO A 107 10.05 -1.45 18.13
N ALA A 108 9.86 -0.47 19.04
CA ALA A 108 10.96 0.24 19.69
C ALA A 108 11.91 -0.72 20.41
N GLN A 109 11.37 -1.76 21.07
CA GLN A 109 12.15 -2.77 21.78
C GLN A 109 13.18 -3.46 20.89
N VAL A 110 12.84 -3.69 19.60
CA VAL A 110 13.78 -4.31 18.64
C VAL A 110 14.92 -3.33 18.30
N ARG A 111 14.59 -2.06 18.14
CA ARG A 111 15.58 -1.01 17.87
C ARG A 111 16.52 -0.79 19.06
N ASP A 112 15.96 -0.79 20.26
CA ASP A 112 16.71 -0.62 21.50
C ASP A 112 17.64 -1.81 21.77
N ALA A 113 17.15 -3.05 21.60
CA ALA A 113 17.94 -4.26 21.70
C ALA A 113 19.11 -4.27 20.69
N ALA A 114 18.86 -3.89 19.44
CA ALA A 114 19.88 -3.80 18.42
C ALA A 114 20.96 -2.75 18.77
N THR A 115 20.55 -1.64 19.38
CA THR A 115 21.47 -0.59 19.83
C THR A 115 22.32 -1.09 21.01
N ALA A 116 21.72 -1.82 21.96
CA ALA A 116 22.41 -2.40 23.12
C ALA A 116 23.48 -3.43 22.70
N VAL A 117 23.26 -4.18 21.63
CA VAL A 117 24.23 -5.13 21.04
C VAL A 117 25.32 -4.42 20.21
N GLY A 118 25.25 -3.09 20.04
CA GLY A 118 26.31 -2.29 19.41
C GLY A 118 26.10 -2.00 17.91
N TYR A 119 24.91 -2.21 17.36
CA TYR A 119 24.63 -1.83 15.97
C TYR A 119 24.69 -0.31 15.79
N ARG A 120 25.51 0.15 14.84
CA ARG A 120 25.52 1.56 14.42
C ARG A 120 24.20 1.92 13.73
N PRO A 121 23.73 3.18 13.79
CA PRO A 121 22.42 3.59 13.28
C PRO A 121 22.15 3.16 11.83
N LEU A 122 23.12 3.32 10.93
CA LEU A 122 22.97 2.94 9.52
C LEU A 122 22.90 1.41 9.35
N THR A 123 23.74 0.68 10.06
CA THR A 123 23.77 -0.79 10.01
C THR A 123 22.49 -1.38 10.60
N ARG A 124 21.98 -0.80 11.70
CA ARG A 124 20.72 -1.15 12.32
C ARG A 124 19.56 -0.95 11.35
N MET A 125 19.52 0.22 10.70
CA MET A 125 18.48 0.55 9.69
C MET A 125 18.50 -0.47 8.54
N LEU A 126 19.66 -0.74 7.93
CA LEU A 126 19.75 -1.61 6.76
C LEU A 126 19.57 -3.09 7.08
N LYS A 127 20.08 -3.59 8.24
CA LYS A 127 20.08 -5.02 8.57
C LYS A 127 18.90 -5.46 9.43
N ILE A 128 18.20 -4.53 10.10
CA ILE A 128 17.15 -4.86 11.06
C ILE A 128 15.86 -4.13 10.72
N GLU A 129 15.87 -2.78 10.67
CA GLU A 129 14.65 -2.01 10.52
C GLU A 129 14.05 -2.19 9.11
N LEU A 130 14.87 -2.05 8.06
CA LEU A 130 14.41 -2.18 6.67
C LEU A 130 13.85 -3.57 6.35
N PRO A 131 14.52 -4.69 6.69
CA PRO A 131 13.94 -6.02 6.48
C PRO A 131 12.64 -6.23 7.26
N LEU A 132 12.53 -5.76 8.50
CA LEU A 132 11.32 -5.90 9.29
C LEU A 132 10.18 -4.99 8.81
N SER A 133 10.48 -3.90 8.10
CA SER A 133 9.50 -2.99 7.51
C SER A 133 8.94 -3.46 6.15
N ILE A 134 9.57 -4.47 5.51
CA ILE A 134 9.16 -4.98 4.19
C ILE A 134 7.64 -5.24 4.08
N PRO A 135 6.94 -5.86 5.05
CA PRO A 135 5.51 -6.12 4.92
C PRO A 135 4.68 -4.85 4.73
N VAL A 136 5.03 -3.78 5.44
CA VAL A 136 4.35 -2.48 5.35
C VAL A 136 4.74 -1.77 4.05
N LEU A 137 6.02 -1.84 3.66
CA LEU A 137 6.49 -1.32 2.37
C LEU A 137 5.81 -2.00 1.19
N VAL A 138 5.65 -3.31 1.22
CA VAL A 138 4.93 -4.07 0.18
C VAL A 138 3.48 -3.63 0.10
N ALA A 139 2.80 -3.39 1.22
CA ALA A 139 1.43 -2.87 1.21
C ALA A 139 1.35 -1.49 0.52
N GLY A 140 2.27 -0.59 0.82
CA GLY A 140 2.38 0.71 0.13
C GLY A 140 2.71 0.55 -1.36
N LEU A 141 3.64 -0.33 -1.70
CA LEU A 141 4.05 -0.59 -3.08
C LEU A 141 2.90 -1.10 -3.96
N ARG A 142 2.03 -1.95 -3.41
CA ARG A 142 0.82 -2.45 -4.09
C ARG A 142 -0.11 -1.30 -4.48
N VAL A 143 -0.38 -0.40 -3.53
CA VAL A 143 -1.22 0.79 -3.79
C VAL A 143 -0.62 1.63 -4.91
N VAL A 144 0.68 1.89 -4.86
CA VAL A 144 1.39 2.70 -5.86
C VAL A 144 1.37 2.02 -7.23
N ALA A 145 1.60 0.71 -7.31
CA ALA A 145 1.59 -0.02 -8.57
C ALA A 145 0.21 0.02 -9.24
N VAL A 146 -0.86 -0.21 -8.50
CA VAL A 146 -2.25 -0.12 -9.02
C VAL A 146 -2.57 1.32 -9.44
N THR A 147 -2.13 2.32 -8.69
CA THR A 147 -2.28 3.74 -9.04
C THR A 147 -1.57 4.07 -10.35
N ASN A 148 -0.33 3.60 -10.54
CA ASN A 148 0.41 3.82 -11.78
C ASN A 148 -0.27 3.14 -12.98
N ILE A 149 -0.75 1.90 -12.83
CA ILE A 149 -1.53 1.22 -13.89
C ILE A 149 -2.75 2.08 -14.28
N SER A 150 -3.47 2.63 -13.31
CA SER A 150 -4.59 3.52 -13.60
C SER A 150 -4.14 4.81 -14.31
N MET A 151 -3.03 5.43 -13.89
CA MET A 151 -2.52 6.68 -14.47
C MET A 151 -1.97 6.51 -15.89
N VAL A 152 -1.39 5.35 -16.23
CA VAL A 152 -0.97 5.04 -17.61
C VAL A 152 -2.16 5.09 -18.58
N SER A 153 -3.36 4.68 -18.15
CA SER A 153 -4.56 4.78 -18.97
C SER A 153 -4.91 6.23 -19.34
N VAL A 154 -4.56 7.20 -18.50
CA VAL A 154 -4.73 8.63 -18.81
C VAL A 154 -3.75 9.08 -19.90
N GLY A 155 -2.57 8.47 -19.98
CA GLY A 155 -1.60 8.72 -21.02
C GLY A 155 -2.10 8.40 -22.43
N SER A 156 -3.08 7.50 -22.57
CA SER A 156 -3.70 7.17 -23.85
C SER A 156 -4.40 8.36 -24.53
N VAL A 157 -4.86 9.32 -23.74
CA VAL A 157 -5.49 10.55 -24.26
C VAL A 157 -4.51 11.40 -25.08
N ILE A 158 -3.21 11.31 -24.77
CA ILE A 158 -2.14 11.97 -25.51
C ILE A 158 -1.39 11.01 -26.44
N GLY A 159 -1.96 9.83 -26.72
CA GLY A 159 -1.35 8.85 -27.63
C GLY A 159 -0.30 7.92 -27.01
N ILE A 160 -0.10 7.95 -25.67
CA ILE A 160 0.88 7.11 -24.95
C ILE A 160 0.13 6.28 -23.90
N GLY A 161 -0.25 5.04 -24.20
CA GLY A 161 -1.08 4.43 -23.18
C GLY A 161 -1.37 2.94 -23.20
N GLY A 162 -0.65 2.09 -23.89
CA GLY A 162 -0.89 0.64 -23.84
C GLY A 162 -2.38 0.27 -23.92
N LEU A 163 -2.91 -0.53 -22.98
CA LEU A 163 -4.33 -0.93 -22.96
C LEU A 163 -5.33 0.25 -22.90
N GLY A 164 -4.89 1.43 -22.46
CA GLY A 164 -5.73 2.63 -22.44
C GLY A 164 -6.11 3.13 -23.86
N THR A 165 -5.36 2.76 -24.89
CA THR A 165 -5.68 3.12 -26.28
C THR A 165 -7.05 2.57 -26.70
N TRP A 166 -7.46 1.42 -26.17
CA TRP A 166 -8.79 0.88 -26.42
C TRP A 166 -9.93 1.76 -25.89
N PHE A 167 -9.66 2.61 -24.89
CA PHE A 167 -10.67 3.60 -24.43
C PHE A 167 -10.82 4.74 -25.42
N THR A 168 -9.68 5.32 -25.86
CA THR A 168 -9.69 6.48 -26.76
C THR A 168 -10.22 6.09 -28.14
N GLU A 169 -9.75 4.99 -28.70
CA GLU A 169 -10.21 4.46 -29.98
C GLU A 169 -11.68 4.02 -29.95
N GLY A 170 -12.07 3.30 -28.89
CA GLY A 170 -13.45 2.86 -28.71
C GLY A 170 -14.42 4.03 -28.56
N TYR A 171 -13.99 5.10 -27.87
CA TYR A 171 -14.76 6.32 -27.72
C TYR A 171 -14.89 7.08 -29.06
N GLN A 172 -13.78 7.25 -29.80
CA GLN A 172 -13.76 7.93 -31.10
C GLN A 172 -14.55 7.18 -32.18
N SER A 173 -14.59 5.83 -32.09
CA SER A 173 -15.26 4.96 -33.07
C SER A 173 -16.67 4.57 -32.65
N ASP A 174 -17.19 5.08 -31.52
CA ASP A 174 -18.49 4.72 -30.91
C ASP A 174 -18.66 3.20 -30.69
N LYS A 175 -17.56 2.52 -30.32
CA LYS A 175 -17.51 1.06 -30.08
C LYS A 175 -17.46 0.75 -28.59
N SER A 176 -18.59 0.73 -27.92
CA SER A 176 -18.70 0.42 -26.48
C SER A 176 -18.06 -0.94 -26.11
N SER A 177 -18.07 -1.91 -27.03
CA SER A 177 -17.46 -3.24 -26.80
C SER A 177 -15.94 -3.17 -26.65
N GLN A 178 -15.25 -2.25 -27.34
CA GLN A 178 -13.80 -2.02 -27.25
C GLN A 178 -13.45 -1.31 -25.94
N ILE A 179 -14.24 -0.31 -25.53
CA ILE A 179 -14.09 0.38 -24.25
C ILE A 179 -14.18 -0.62 -23.08
N ILE A 180 -15.23 -1.46 -23.08
CA ILE A 180 -15.44 -2.47 -22.03
C ILE A 180 -14.29 -3.48 -22.02
N ALA A 181 -13.80 -3.91 -23.19
CA ALA A 181 -12.65 -4.81 -23.28
C ALA A 181 -11.39 -4.20 -22.66
N GLY A 182 -11.11 -2.91 -22.93
CA GLY A 182 -10.01 -2.18 -22.33
C GLY A 182 -10.11 -2.08 -20.80
N ILE A 183 -11.31 -1.76 -20.27
CA ILE A 183 -11.56 -1.71 -18.81
C ILE A 183 -11.24 -3.07 -18.17
N ILE A 184 -11.77 -4.16 -18.74
CA ILE A 184 -11.57 -5.51 -18.22
C ILE A 184 -10.08 -5.89 -18.29
N ALA A 185 -9.41 -5.59 -19.40
CA ALA A 185 -7.99 -5.92 -19.57
C ALA A 185 -7.10 -5.21 -18.56
N ILE A 186 -7.33 -3.90 -18.30
CA ILE A 186 -6.58 -3.13 -17.29
C ILE A 186 -6.89 -3.64 -15.88
N PHE A 187 -8.14 -3.97 -15.60
CA PHE A 187 -8.52 -4.51 -14.28
C PHE A 187 -7.85 -5.86 -14.01
N VAL A 188 -7.82 -6.76 -15.00
CA VAL A 188 -7.10 -8.05 -14.92
C VAL A 188 -5.61 -7.80 -14.73
N LEU A 189 -5.00 -6.91 -15.50
CA LEU A 189 -3.59 -6.55 -15.36
C LEU A 189 -3.28 -6.04 -13.95
N ALA A 190 -4.12 -5.16 -13.41
CA ALA A 190 -3.95 -4.63 -12.05
C ALA A 190 -4.00 -5.74 -10.99
N ILE A 191 -4.96 -6.68 -11.09
CA ILE A 191 -5.05 -7.83 -10.17
C ILE A 191 -3.82 -8.73 -10.28
N VAL A 192 -3.34 -9.00 -11.48
CA VAL A 192 -2.14 -9.82 -11.71
C VAL A 192 -0.93 -9.17 -11.07
N VAL A 193 -0.67 -7.90 -11.35
CA VAL A 193 0.47 -7.15 -10.77
C VAL A 193 0.37 -7.07 -9.26
N ASP A 194 -0.80 -6.75 -8.71
CA ASP A 194 -1.05 -6.70 -7.28
C ASP A 194 -0.76 -8.05 -6.60
N THR A 195 -1.22 -9.14 -7.21
CA THR A 195 -0.99 -10.50 -6.72
C THR A 195 0.49 -10.88 -6.78
N VAL A 196 1.19 -10.54 -7.86
CA VAL A 196 2.63 -10.77 -8.00
C VAL A 196 3.41 -10.04 -6.91
N ILE A 197 3.13 -8.76 -6.66
CA ILE A 197 3.78 -7.99 -5.61
C ILE A 197 3.47 -8.59 -4.23
N LEU A 198 2.23 -9.00 -3.98
CA LEU A 198 1.84 -9.66 -2.73
C LEU A 198 2.60 -10.96 -2.50
N VAL A 199 2.71 -11.81 -3.52
CA VAL A 199 3.43 -13.10 -3.45
C VAL A 199 4.92 -12.86 -3.26
N ALA A 200 5.52 -11.94 -4.02
CA ALA A 200 6.91 -11.55 -3.86
C ALA A 200 7.21 -11.04 -2.44
N GLY A 201 6.31 -10.22 -1.88
CA GLY A 201 6.39 -9.75 -0.49
C GLY A 201 6.33 -10.89 0.52
N LYS A 202 5.45 -11.87 0.33
CA LYS A 202 5.38 -13.07 1.20
C LYS A 202 6.64 -13.93 1.13
N ILE A 203 7.22 -14.08 -0.04
CA ILE A 203 8.48 -14.83 -0.23
C ILE A 203 9.65 -14.07 0.43
N ALA A 204 9.66 -12.74 0.34
CA ALA A 204 10.68 -11.90 0.96
C ALA A 204 10.57 -11.85 2.51
N THR A 205 9.45 -12.31 3.10
CA THR A 205 9.18 -12.22 4.56
C THR A 205 8.77 -13.55 5.18
N PRO A 206 9.58 -14.63 5.09
CA PRO A 206 9.21 -15.97 5.57
C PRO A 206 9.00 -16.02 7.10
N TRP A 207 9.66 -15.12 7.85
CA TRP A 207 9.52 -15.02 9.31
C TRP A 207 8.11 -14.64 9.77
N MET A 208 7.30 -13.96 8.96
CA MET A 208 5.92 -13.62 9.30
C MET A 208 5.01 -14.85 9.36
N SER A 209 5.23 -15.79 8.45
CA SER A 209 4.45 -17.05 8.42
C SER A 209 4.75 -17.94 9.63
N ALA A 210 5.99 -17.92 10.13
CA ALA A 210 6.39 -18.63 11.34
C ALA A 210 5.70 -18.05 12.60
N ARG A 211 5.62 -16.72 12.70
CA ARG A 211 4.98 -16.03 13.83
C ARG A 211 3.47 -16.25 13.90
N ALA A 212 2.80 -16.36 12.75
CA ALA A 212 1.37 -16.64 12.69
C ALA A 212 1.02 -18.05 13.16
N LYS A 213 1.93 -19.01 12.98
CA LYS A 213 1.76 -20.40 13.45
C LYS A 213 1.93 -20.55 14.97
N THR A 214 2.83 -19.79 15.58
CA THR A 214 3.08 -19.83 17.03
C THR A 214 2.03 -19.11 17.87
N ASN A 215 1.33 -18.13 17.34
CA ASN A 215 0.31 -17.36 18.08
C ASN A 215 -1.07 -18.05 18.20
N LYS A 216 -1.35 -19.10 17.42
CA LYS A 216 -2.65 -19.79 17.46
C LYS A 216 -2.92 -20.62 18.75
N PRO A 217 -1.96 -21.33 19.37
CA PRO A 217 -2.27 -22.23 20.48
C PRO A 217 -2.65 -21.52 21.78
N TRP A 218 -2.02 -20.37 22.13
CA TRP A 218 -2.26 -19.72 23.41
C TRP A 218 -3.48 -18.79 23.41
N MET A 219 -3.86 -18.23 22.26
CA MET A 219 -5.11 -17.46 22.16
C MET A 219 -6.35 -18.35 22.30
N SER A 220 -6.31 -19.57 21.80
CA SER A 220 -7.37 -20.55 21.98
C SER A 220 -7.43 -21.12 23.42
N ALA A 221 -6.28 -21.21 24.11
CA ALA A 221 -6.20 -21.60 25.51
C ALA A 221 -6.75 -20.50 26.43
N ARG A 222 -6.43 -19.22 26.15
CA ARG A 222 -6.93 -18.07 26.93
C ARG A 222 -8.44 -17.87 26.78
N ALA A 223 -8.98 -18.10 25.57
CA ALA A 223 -10.42 -18.05 25.33
C ALA A 223 -11.21 -19.17 26.05
N LYS A 224 -10.54 -20.29 26.36
CA LYS A 224 -11.13 -21.39 27.14
C LYS A 224 -11.09 -21.17 28.66
N THR A 225 -10.09 -20.44 29.16
CA THR A 225 -9.93 -20.16 30.60
C THR A 225 -10.79 -18.98 31.09
N ASP A 226 -11.15 -18.04 30.21
CA ASP A 226 -11.97 -16.87 30.56
C ASP A 226 -13.49 -17.14 30.65
N LYS A 227 -13.96 -18.34 30.30
CA LYS A 227 -15.41 -18.63 30.28
C LYS A 227 -16.06 -19.25 31.53
N PRO A 228 -15.39 -19.76 32.58
CA PRO A 228 -16.13 -20.30 33.76
C PRO A 228 -16.25 -19.38 34.98
N GLY A 229 -15.48 -18.29 35.06
CA GLY A 229 -15.40 -17.51 36.31
C GLY A 229 -16.42 -16.36 36.46
N MET A 230 -16.90 -15.77 35.38
CA MET A 230 -17.75 -14.58 35.47
C MET A 230 -19.23 -14.87 35.74
N SER A 231 -19.74 -16.06 35.43
CA SER A 231 -21.14 -16.40 35.72
C SER A 231 -21.38 -16.78 37.16
N ALA A 232 -20.38 -17.32 37.87
CA ALA A 232 -20.46 -17.68 39.27
C ALA A 232 -20.40 -16.44 40.19
N ARG A 233 -19.57 -15.45 39.84
CA ARG A 233 -19.42 -14.21 40.64
C ARG A 233 -20.62 -13.26 40.51
N ALA A 234 -21.34 -13.30 39.40
CA ALA A 234 -22.55 -12.51 39.20
C ALA A 234 -23.77 -13.09 39.99
N LYS A 235 -23.82 -14.41 40.23
CA LYS A 235 -24.90 -15.04 41.01
C LYS A 235 -24.73 -14.81 42.51
N THR A 236 -23.51 -14.82 43.06
CA THR A 236 -23.26 -14.56 44.48
C THR A 236 -23.47 -13.09 44.87
N ASN A 237 -23.26 -12.14 43.94
CA ASN A 237 -23.49 -10.72 44.24
C ASN A 237 -24.98 -10.34 44.24
N LYS A 238 -25.84 -11.04 43.48
CA LYS A 238 -27.30 -10.81 43.53
C LYS A 238 -27.96 -11.38 44.80
N SER A 239 -27.46 -12.47 45.37
CA SER A 239 -27.97 -13.03 46.62
C SER A 239 -27.57 -12.19 47.85
N GLY A 240 -26.38 -11.58 47.84
CA GLY A 240 -25.90 -10.68 48.90
C GLY A 240 -26.64 -9.33 48.95
N MET A 241 -27.02 -8.78 47.79
CA MET A 241 -27.81 -7.54 47.74
C MET A 241 -29.28 -7.72 48.18
N SER A 242 -29.89 -8.89 47.92
CA SER A 242 -31.26 -9.19 48.33
C SER A 242 -31.38 -9.40 49.86
N ALA A 243 -30.33 -9.96 50.50
CA ALA A 243 -30.28 -10.14 51.96
C ALA A 243 -30.09 -8.81 52.70
N ARG A 244 -29.31 -7.86 52.15
CA ARG A 244 -29.11 -6.54 52.76
C ARG A 244 -30.33 -5.62 52.69
N ALA A 245 -31.14 -5.73 51.63
CA ALA A 245 -32.37 -4.94 51.49
C ALA A 245 -33.46 -5.35 52.46
N LYS A 246 -33.52 -6.63 52.91
CA LYS A 246 -34.48 -7.12 53.90
C LYS A 246 -34.15 -6.70 55.34
N THR A 247 -32.89 -6.48 55.68
CA THR A 247 -32.48 -6.08 57.02
C THR A 247 -32.54 -4.57 57.27
N SER A 248 -32.48 -3.73 56.23
CA SER A 248 -32.62 -2.27 56.36
C SER A 248 -34.10 -1.81 56.50
N GLY A 249 -35.07 -2.59 55.99
CA GLY A 249 -36.49 -2.27 56.10
C GLY A 249 -37.09 -2.53 57.53
N LEU A 250 -36.43 -3.31 58.34
CA LEU A 250 -36.88 -3.64 59.74
C LEU A 250 -36.38 -2.67 60.82
N ARG A 251 -35.49 -1.71 60.47
CA ARG A 251 -34.98 -0.68 61.38
C ARG A 251 -35.67 0.68 61.31
N ALA A 252 -36.53 0.88 60.36
CA ALA A 252 -37.24 2.16 60.13
C ALA A 252 -38.68 2.15 60.69
N ALA A 253 -39.08 1.09 61.43
CA ALA A 253 -40.42 0.95 62.06
C ALA A 253 -40.34 0.72 63.58
N ARG A 254 -39.44 1.46 64.26
CA ARG A 254 -39.47 1.64 65.71
C ARG A 254 -39.09 3.08 66.08
#